data_ed82fca61f492167bd97ff172c3821d6
#
_entry.id   ed82fca61f492167bd97ff172c3821d6
#
_cell.length_a   1.000
_cell.length_b   1.000
_cell.length_c   1.000
_cell.angle_alpha   90.00
_cell.angle_beta   90.00
_cell.angle_gamma   90.00
#
_symmetry.space_group_name_H-M   'P 1'
#
loop_
_entity.id
_entity.type
_entity.pdbx_description
1 polymer ?
#
loop_
_entity_poly.entity_id
_entity_poly.type
_entity_poly.pdbx_seq_one_letter_code
_entity_poly.pdbx_strand_id
1 'polypeptide(L)'
;ILTAVATGKEVNYEEIPTQGITKITSMDSSYAAHMGAAIKLFGTSVNKDGKIYLEVAPVLVDAKYPLYAVTDVFNGILVVGNMLGASMFYGSGAGKLPTASAVVGDMISAVRFGDEPEKIGWSSEKLEVHPAAELSRKYFARFEGSERAKKEAVAAAFGDVKFVTLEGKDEFAVLTGEMTGEEFDAAAAKVGGLRQKIAARL
;
A
#
# COMPACT_ATOMS: atom_id res chain seq x y z
N ILE A 1 -11.99 -9.22 -2.86
CA ILE A 1 -12.16 -10.30 -3.86
C ILE A 1 -10.87 -11.11 -3.98
N LEU A 2 -9.73 -10.53 -4.37
CA LEU A 2 -8.48 -11.28 -4.56
C LEU A 2 -8.04 -12.05 -3.32
N THR A 3 -8.23 -11.48 -2.13
CA THR A 3 -7.93 -12.18 -0.87
C THR A 3 -8.89 -13.35 -0.65
N ALA A 4 -10.17 -13.18 -0.95
CA ALA A 4 -11.14 -14.28 -0.87
C ALA A 4 -10.77 -15.42 -1.83
N VAL A 5 -10.35 -15.09 -3.06
CA VAL A 5 -9.84 -16.09 -4.03
C VAL A 5 -8.62 -16.82 -3.49
N ALA A 6 -7.67 -16.09 -2.89
CA ALA A 6 -6.42 -16.67 -2.39
C ALA A 6 -6.59 -17.54 -1.12
N THR A 7 -7.60 -17.25 -0.30
CA THR A 7 -7.83 -17.93 0.99
C THR A 7 -8.99 -18.94 0.95
N GLY A 8 -9.86 -18.85 -0.04
CA GLY A 8 -11.10 -19.64 -0.10
C GLY A 8 -12.14 -19.25 0.94
N LYS A 9 -12.00 -18.09 1.62
CA LYS A 9 -12.87 -17.64 2.70
C LYS A 9 -13.60 -16.35 2.37
N GLU A 10 -14.71 -16.11 3.06
CA GLU A 10 -15.48 -14.86 2.92
C GLU A 10 -14.72 -13.69 3.58
N VAL A 11 -14.56 -12.60 2.84
CA VAL A 11 -13.93 -11.36 3.32
C VAL A 11 -14.96 -10.24 3.36
N ASN A 12 -15.20 -9.67 4.54
CA ASN A 12 -16.01 -8.47 4.68
C ASN A 12 -15.18 -7.23 4.32
N TYR A 13 -15.48 -6.60 3.19
CA TYR A 13 -14.75 -5.43 2.73
C TYR A 13 -14.95 -4.19 3.62
N GLU A 14 -16.04 -4.11 4.37
CA GLU A 14 -16.33 -2.99 5.28
C GLU A 14 -15.40 -2.98 6.50
N GLU A 15 -14.83 -4.12 6.85
CA GLU A 15 -13.86 -4.26 7.95
C GLU A 15 -12.42 -3.91 7.52
N ILE A 16 -12.17 -3.69 6.22
CA ILE A 16 -10.83 -3.40 5.71
C ILE A 16 -10.49 -1.93 5.93
N PRO A 17 -9.45 -1.59 6.71
CA PRO A 17 -8.97 -0.22 6.85
C PRO A 17 -8.68 0.40 5.49
N THR A 18 -9.36 1.49 5.18
CA THR A 18 -9.27 2.13 3.86
C THR A 18 -8.93 3.61 3.99
N GLN A 19 -7.80 3.98 3.42
CA GLN A 19 -7.35 5.36 3.26
C GLN A 19 -7.19 5.67 1.78
N GLY A 20 -7.99 6.61 1.26
CA GLY A 20 -7.87 7.09 -0.12
C GLY A 20 -6.73 8.11 -0.28
N ILE A 21 -6.64 8.69 -1.48
CA ILE A 21 -5.60 9.66 -1.86
C ILE A 21 -6.00 11.13 -1.64
N THR A 22 -7.19 11.41 -1.15
CA THR A 22 -7.70 12.78 -1.02
C THR A 22 -6.91 13.64 -0.03
N LYS A 23 -6.15 13.01 0.87
CA LYS A 23 -5.25 13.68 1.82
C LYS A 23 -3.80 13.78 1.32
N ILE A 24 -3.49 13.24 0.15
CA ILE A 24 -2.17 13.39 -0.48
C ILE A 24 -2.09 14.77 -1.12
N THR A 25 -1.07 15.52 -0.77
CA THR A 25 -0.85 16.88 -1.25
C THR A 25 0.26 16.93 -2.30
N SER A 26 0.34 18.03 -3.06
CA SER A 26 1.46 18.29 -3.96
C SER A 26 2.81 18.30 -3.22
N MET A 27 2.80 18.70 -1.95
CA MET A 27 4.02 18.69 -1.13
C MET A 27 4.50 17.26 -0.85
N ASP A 28 3.59 16.32 -0.55
CA ASP A 28 3.94 14.91 -0.36
C ASP A 28 4.57 14.34 -1.63
N SER A 29 4.00 14.68 -2.80
CA SER A 29 4.54 14.28 -4.10
C SER A 29 5.91 14.89 -4.39
N SER A 30 6.15 16.15 -3.98
CA SER A 30 7.45 16.81 -4.14
C SER A 30 8.53 16.13 -3.30
N TYR A 31 8.23 15.77 -2.05
CA TYR A 31 9.15 15.00 -1.20
C TYR A 31 9.42 13.61 -1.76
N ALA A 32 8.38 12.91 -2.23
CA ALA A 32 8.52 11.61 -2.86
C ALA A 32 9.44 11.69 -4.09
N ALA A 33 9.21 12.65 -4.99
CA ALA A 33 10.02 12.86 -6.18
C ALA A 33 11.49 13.19 -5.83
N HIS A 34 11.72 14.04 -4.81
CA HIS A 34 13.06 14.37 -4.33
C HIS A 34 13.81 13.13 -3.80
N MET A 35 13.09 12.15 -3.27
CA MET A 35 13.62 10.87 -2.82
C MET A 35 13.80 9.84 -3.96
N GLY A 36 13.43 10.15 -5.20
CA GLY A 36 13.39 9.18 -6.30
C GLY A 36 12.28 8.14 -6.14
N ALA A 37 11.22 8.49 -5.44
CA ALA A 37 10.09 7.62 -5.10
C ALA A 37 8.77 8.17 -5.64
N ALA A 38 7.72 7.38 -5.57
CA ALA A 38 6.36 7.76 -5.92
C ALA A 38 5.37 7.26 -4.86
N ILE A 39 4.26 7.99 -4.69
CA ILE A 39 3.16 7.55 -3.83
C ILE A 39 2.14 6.83 -4.72
N LYS A 40 1.83 5.58 -4.38
CA LYS A 40 0.87 4.74 -5.09
C LYS A 40 -0.23 4.29 -4.13
N LEU A 41 -1.46 4.18 -4.61
CA LEU A 41 -2.56 3.60 -3.83
C LEU A 41 -2.54 2.08 -4.01
N PHE A 42 -2.36 1.34 -2.92
CA PHE A 42 -2.35 -0.11 -2.92
C PHE A 42 -3.52 -0.69 -2.14
N GLY A 43 -4.14 -1.75 -2.69
CA GLY A 43 -4.82 -2.75 -1.90
C GLY A 43 -3.81 -3.83 -1.52
N THR A 44 -3.57 -4.02 -0.25
CA THR A 44 -2.54 -4.93 0.26
C THR A 44 -3.18 -6.07 1.05
N SER A 45 -2.76 -7.29 0.76
CA SER A 45 -3.08 -8.49 1.53
C SER A 45 -1.78 -9.19 1.93
N VAL A 46 -1.57 -9.40 3.21
CA VAL A 46 -0.37 -10.06 3.75
C VAL A 46 -0.79 -11.22 4.62
N ASN A 47 -0.28 -12.41 4.33
CA ASN A 47 -0.33 -13.55 5.24
C ASN A 47 1.00 -13.62 5.99
N LYS A 48 0.97 -13.42 7.29
CA LYS A 48 2.14 -13.54 8.16
C LYS A 48 1.77 -14.39 9.37
N ASP A 49 2.44 -15.50 9.53
CA ASP A 49 2.25 -16.44 10.62
C ASP A 49 0.78 -16.92 10.78
N GLY A 50 0.09 -17.12 9.64
CA GLY A 50 -1.31 -17.54 9.59
C GLY A 50 -2.33 -16.42 9.82
N LYS A 51 -1.89 -15.21 10.14
CA LYS A 51 -2.74 -14.02 10.27
C LYS A 51 -2.80 -13.28 8.94
N ILE A 52 -4.01 -12.84 8.58
CA ILE A 52 -4.23 -12.07 7.36
C ILE A 52 -4.42 -10.60 7.70
N TYR A 53 -3.59 -9.76 7.11
CA TYR A 53 -3.60 -8.31 7.25
C TYR A 53 -4.06 -7.69 5.95
N LEU A 54 -5.10 -6.88 6.00
CA LEU A 54 -5.68 -6.20 4.84
C LEU A 54 -5.68 -4.69 5.04
N GLU A 55 -5.37 -3.96 4.00
CA GLU A 55 -5.55 -2.50 3.96
C GLU A 55 -5.68 -1.99 2.52
N VAL A 56 -6.31 -0.85 2.36
CA VAL A 56 -6.19 0.01 1.18
C VAL A 56 -5.60 1.32 1.64
N ALA A 57 -4.39 1.65 1.16
CA ALA A 57 -3.70 2.86 1.61
C ALA A 57 -2.68 3.37 0.58
N PRO A 58 -2.35 4.68 0.60
CA PRO A 58 -1.17 5.20 -0.08
C PRO A 58 0.11 4.58 0.47
N VAL A 59 1.02 4.22 -0.42
CA VAL A 59 2.34 3.66 -0.07
C VAL A 59 3.41 4.38 -0.88
N LEU A 60 4.50 4.77 -0.22
CA LEU A 60 5.69 5.31 -0.87
C LEU A 60 6.55 4.16 -1.38
N VAL A 61 6.87 4.17 -2.67
CA VAL A 61 7.68 3.13 -3.34
C VAL A 61 8.76 3.76 -4.20
N ASP A 62 9.91 3.10 -4.32
CA ASP A 62 10.99 3.49 -5.22
C ASP A 62 10.98 2.67 -6.52
N ALA A 63 11.90 2.98 -7.43
CA ALA A 63 12.02 2.32 -8.73
C ALA A 63 12.38 0.82 -8.66
N LYS A 64 12.80 0.31 -7.49
CA LYS A 64 13.07 -1.12 -7.29
C LYS A 64 11.79 -1.92 -7.03
N TYR A 65 10.73 -1.24 -6.59
CA TYR A 65 9.47 -1.90 -6.30
C TYR A 65 8.72 -2.19 -7.62
N PRO A 66 8.30 -3.45 -7.89
CA PRO A 66 7.73 -3.82 -9.20
C PRO A 66 6.53 -2.97 -9.65
N LEU A 67 5.70 -2.51 -8.73
CA LEU A 67 4.52 -1.71 -9.05
C LEU A 67 4.83 -0.21 -9.23
N TYR A 68 6.08 0.25 -9.05
CA TYR A 68 6.46 1.65 -9.22
C TYR A 68 6.12 2.19 -10.61
N ALA A 69 6.41 1.43 -11.66
CA ALA A 69 6.23 1.83 -13.05
C ALA A 69 4.78 1.73 -13.56
N VAL A 70 3.86 1.22 -12.73
CA VAL A 70 2.44 1.11 -13.11
C VAL A 70 1.80 2.50 -13.05
N THR A 71 1.38 3.05 -14.21
CA THR A 71 0.79 4.39 -14.34
C THR A 71 -0.39 4.39 -15.31
N ASP A 72 -1.11 5.49 -15.34
CA ASP A 72 -2.20 5.78 -16.27
C ASP A 72 -3.31 4.71 -16.22
N VAL A 73 -3.63 4.12 -17.38
CA VAL A 73 -4.70 3.11 -17.53
C VAL A 73 -4.27 1.71 -17.14
N PHE A 74 -2.99 1.53 -16.80
CA PHE A 74 -2.48 0.22 -16.44
C PHE A 74 -2.73 -0.13 -14.99
N ASN A 75 -2.96 -1.41 -14.75
CA ASN A 75 -3.08 -2.01 -13.44
C ASN A 75 -1.98 -3.05 -13.24
N GLY A 76 -1.52 -3.18 -12.01
CA GLY A 76 -0.57 -4.20 -11.61
C GLY A 76 -1.06 -4.96 -10.39
N ILE A 77 -0.95 -6.27 -10.41
CA ILE A 77 -1.19 -7.15 -9.26
C ILE A 77 0.12 -7.88 -9.00
N LEU A 78 0.74 -7.59 -7.88
CA LEU A 78 1.96 -8.28 -7.42
C LEU A 78 1.57 -9.38 -6.44
N VAL A 79 1.92 -10.61 -6.76
CA VAL A 79 1.73 -11.78 -5.90
C VAL A 79 3.09 -12.28 -5.47
N VAL A 80 3.30 -12.41 -4.16
CA VAL A 80 4.53 -12.96 -3.60
C VAL A 80 4.20 -14.27 -2.91
N GLY A 81 4.62 -15.37 -3.53
CA GLY A 81 4.44 -16.72 -3.03
C GLY A 81 5.73 -17.30 -2.43
N ASN A 82 5.59 -18.28 -1.55
CA ASN A 82 6.72 -18.93 -0.89
C ASN A 82 7.58 -19.80 -1.83
N MET A 83 7.00 -20.33 -2.89
CA MET A 83 7.72 -21.21 -3.83
C MET A 83 8.15 -20.48 -5.10
N LEU A 84 7.27 -19.65 -5.67
CA LEU A 84 7.52 -18.95 -6.93
C LEU A 84 8.22 -17.61 -6.75
N GLY A 85 8.16 -17.03 -5.53
CA GLY A 85 8.62 -15.68 -5.28
C GLY A 85 7.65 -14.64 -5.84
N ALA A 86 8.18 -13.54 -6.36
CA ALA A 86 7.39 -12.43 -6.88
C ALA A 86 6.94 -12.71 -8.33
N SER A 87 5.63 -12.62 -8.55
CA SER A 87 5.00 -12.67 -9.87
C SER A 87 4.10 -11.45 -10.03
N MET A 88 4.07 -10.87 -11.23
CA MET A 88 3.28 -9.67 -11.50
C MET A 88 2.37 -9.90 -12.71
N PHE A 89 1.10 -9.57 -12.51
CA PHE A 89 0.13 -9.43 -13.61
C PHE A 89 0.02 -7.94 -13.93
N TYR A 90 0.23 -7.59 -15.19
CA TYR A 90 0.23 -6.22 -15.65
C TYR A 90 -0.56 -6.09 -16.94
N GLY A 91 -1.43 -5.09 -17.01
CA GLY A 91 -2.23 -4.86 -18.21
C GLY A 91 -3.16 -3.67 -18.08
N SER A 92 -3.83 -3.33 -19.18
CA SER A 92 -4.84 -2.28 -19.21
C SER A 92 -6.12 -2.79 -18.53
N GLY A 93 -6.48 -2.21 -17.39
CA GLY A 93 -7.73 -2.53 -16.67
C GLY A 93 -8.91 -1.67 -17.11
N ALA A 94 -8.64 -0.52 -17.71
CA ALA A 94 -9.67 0.42 -18.16
C ALA A 94 -9.54 0.70 -19.65
N GLY A 95 -10.64 1.16 -20.25
CA GLY A 95 -10.69 1.54 -21.64
C GLY A 95 -11.62 0.65 -22.49
N LYS A 96 -12.05 1.15 -23.63
CA LYS A 96 -13.05 0.50 -24.50
C LYS A 96 -12.64 -0.91 -24.94
N LEU A 97 -11.42 -1.08 -25.42
CA LEU A 97 -10.96 -2.36 -25.96
C LEU A 97 -10.66 -3.40 -24.87
N PRO A 98 -9.94 -3.08 -23.78
CA PRO A 98 -9.71 -4.02 -22.69
C PRO A 98 -11.03 -4.53 -22.07
N THR A 99 -11.98 -3.63 -21.84
CA THR A 99 -13.31 -4.00 -21.30
C THR A 99 -14.07 -4.90 -22.26
N ALA A 100 -14.11 -4.56 -23.56
CA ALA A 100 -14.76 -5.40 -24.56
C ALA A 100 -14.12 -6.79 -24.66
N SER A 101 -12.78 -6.87 -24.59
CA SER A 101 -12.05 -8.14 -24.61
C SER A 101 -12.41 -9.03 -23.42
N ALA A 102 -12.54 -8.47 -22.22
CA ALA A 102 -12.96 -9.20 -21.03
C ALA A 102 -14.39 -9.75 -21.17
N VAL A 103 -15.32 -8.91 -21.58
CA VAL A 103 -16.73 -9.33 -21.82
C VAL A 103 -16.83 -10.46 -22.85
N VAL A 104 -16.13 -10.33 -23.99
CA VAL A 104 -16.11 -11.38 -25.02
C VAL A 104 -15.47 -12.65 -24.50
N GLY A 105 -14.40 -12.53 -23.71
CA GLY A 105 -13.76 -13.67 -23.05
C GLY A 105 -14.72 -14.45 -22.16
N ASP A 106 -15.49 -13.75 -21.34
CA ASP A 106 -16.50 -14.34 -20.45
C ASP A 106 -17.64 -14.99 -21.25
N MET A 107 -18.10 -14.36 -22.34
CA MET A 107 -19.10 -14.96 -23.24
C MET A 107 -18.60 -16.27 -23.87
N ILE A 108 -17.36 -16.30 -24.32
CA ILE A 108 -16.73 -17.53 -24.89
C ILE A 108 -16.63 -18.60 -23.80
N SER A 109 -16.23 -18.25 -22.59
CA SER A 109 -16.14 -19.19 -21.46
C SER A 109 -17.52 -19.77 -21.12
N ALA A 110 -18.56 -18.95 -21.06
CA ALA A 110 -19.93 -19.38 -20.80
C ALA A 110 -20.44 -20.36 -21.87
N VAL A 111 -20.12 -20.12 -23.15
CA VAL A 111 -20.50 -21.03 -24.22
C VAL A 111 -19.71 -22.37 -24.17
N ARG A 112 -18.43 -22.33 -23.79
CA ARG A 112 -17.58 -23.53 -23.75
C ARG A 112 -17.87 -24.43 -22.57
N PHE A 113 -18.12 -23.84 -21.41
CA PHE A 113 -18.29 -24.58 -20.15
C PHE A 113 -19.75 -24.78 -19.75
N GLY A 114 -20.69 -24.12 -20.43
CA GLY A 114 -22.13 -24.31 -20.26
C GLY A 114 -22.61 -24.05 -18.84
N ASP A 115 -23.45 -24.96 -18.33
CA ASP A 115 -24.03 -24.85 -16.98
C ASP A 115 -23.14 -25.36 -15.86
N GLU A 116 -21.88 -25.74 -16.13
CA GLU A 116 -20.90 -26.10 -15.12
C GLU A 116 -20.04 -24.89 -14.76
N PRO A 117 -20.45 -24.07 -13.77
CA PRO A 117 -19.63 -22.96 -13.33
C PRO A 117 -18.33 -23.48 -12.71
N GLU A 118 -17.23 -22.79 -12.99
CA GLU A 118 -15.96 -23.06 -12.29
C GLU A 118 -16.21 -23.04 -10.78
N LYS A 119 -15.91 -24.16 -10.11
CA LYS A 119 -16.01 -24.24 -8.65
C LYS A 119 -14.80 -23.49 -8.06
N ILE A 120 -15.00 -22.24 -7.70
CA ILE A 120 -13.96 -21.40 -7.07
C ILE A 120 -13.56 -21.94 -5.68
N GLY A 121 -14.37 -22.85 -5.10
CA GLY A 121 -14.04 -23.50 -3.82
C GLY A 121 -14.16 -22.56 -2.63
N TRP A 122 -14.99 -21.52 -2.70
CA TRP A 122 -15.24 -20.64 -1.56
C TRP A 122 -16.05 -21.33 -0.49
N SER A 123 -15.65 -21.14 0.77
CA SER A 123 -16.44 -21.50 1.94
C SER A 123 -17.21 -20.29 2.47
N SER A 124 -18.25 -20.55 3.27
CA SER A 124 -18.94 -19.51 4.05
C SER A 124 -18.21 -19.13 5.34
N GLU A 125 -17.02 -19.69 5.57
CA GLU A 125 -16.18 -19.35 6.70
C GLU A 125 -15.65 -17.94 6.56
N LYS A 126 -15.89 -17.10 7.55
CA LYS A 126 -15.39 -15.72 7.56
C LYS A 126 -13.90 -15.71 7.81
N LEU A 127 -13.19 -14.89 7.03
CA LEU A 127 -11.78 -14.61 7.25
C LEU A 127 -11.63 -13.62 8.40
N GLU A 128 -10.84 -13.97 9.40
CA GLU A 128 -10.40 -13.02 10.42
C GLU A 128 -9.36 -12.09 9.83
N VAL A 129 -9.64 -10.79 9.86
CA VAL A 129 -8.77 -9.73 9.36
C VAL A 129 -8.10 -9.00 10.51
N HIS A 130 -6.78 -8.89 10.47
CA HIS A 130 -5.99 -8.16 11.45
C HIS A 130 -5.63 -6.76 10.96
N PRO A 131 -5.50 -5.77 11.86
CA PRO A 131 -5.10 -4.41 11.49
C PRO A 131 -3.69 -4.38 10.90
N ALA A 132 -3.52 -3.80 9.72
CA ALA A 132 -2.21 -3.66 9.09
C ALA A 132 -1.24 -2.77 9.89
N ALA A 133 -1.74 -1.98 10.85
CA ALA A 133 -0.93 -1.21 11.80
C ALA A 133 -0.07 -2.09 12.72
N GLU A 134 -0.41 -3.36 12.92
CA GLU A 134 0.41 -4.34 13.68
C GLU A 134 1.67 -4.77 12.90
N LEU A 135 1.69 -4.60 11.57
CA LEU A 135 2.85 -4.95 10.76
C LEU A 135 3.98 -3.95 10.99
N SER A 136 5.19 -4.48 11.25
CA SER A 136 6.39 -3.67 11.24
C SER A 136 6.75 -3.25 9.82
N ARG A 137 6.92 -1.96 9.58
CA ARG A 137 7.23 -1.36 8.28
C ARG A 137 7.85 0.02 8.42
N LYS A 138 8.53 0.49 7.40
CA LYS A 138 9.03 1.86 7.35
C LYS A 138 7.90 2.84 7.09
N TYR A 139 8.07 4.08 7.57
CA TYR A 139 7.14 5.16 7.32
C TYR A 139 7.86 6.38 6.77
N PHE A 140 7.28 6.98 5.75
CA PHE A 140 7.51 8.35 5.38
C PHE A 140 6.61 9.24 6.23
N ALA A 141 7.19 10.22 6.89
CA ALA A 141 6.42 11.17 7.68
C ALA A 141 6.90 12.59 7.42
N ARG A 142 5.96 13.54 7.30
CA ARG A 142 6.23 14.94 7.11
C ARG A 142 5.81 15.74 8.33
N PHE A 143 6.70 16.59 8.82
CA PHE A 143 6.52 17.40 10.01
C PHE A 143 6.64 18.89 9.71
N GLU A 144 5.86 19.69 10.41
CA GLU A 144 5.93 21.15 10.42
C GLU A 144 7.18 21.66 11.14
N GLY A 145 7.72 22.79 10.69
CA GLY A 145 8.89 23.45 11.26
C GLY A 145 10.21 22.95 10.66
N SER A 146 11.32 23.59 11.05
CA SER A 146 12.62 23.26 10.49
C SER A 146 13.19 21.95 11.06
N GLU A 147 13.92 21.20 10.21
CA GLU A 147 14.69 20.03 10.64
C GLU A 147 15.59 20.35 11.84
N ARG A 148 16.32 21.47 11.75
CA ARG A 148 17.26 21.89 12.80
C ARG A 148 16.61 22.01 14.17
N ALA A 149 15.38 22.54 14.23
CA ALA A 149 14.67 22.73 15.51
C ALA A 149 14.15 21.42 16.11
N LYS A 150 13.84 20.43 15.28
CA LYS A 150 13.20 19.17 15.70
C LYS A 150 14.12 17.94 15.64
N LYS A 151 15.35 18.08 15.13
CA LYS A 151 16.26 16.96 14.89
C LYS A 151 16.48 16.09 16.13
N GLU A 152 16.74 16.70 17.28
CA GLU A 152 16.96 15.97 18.53
C GLU A 152 15.69 15.25 19.00
N ALA A 153 14.52 15.90 18.91
CA ALA A 153 13.25 15.30 19.28
C ALA A 153 12.90 14.12 18.37
N VAL A 154 13.16 14.25 17.05
CA VAL A 154 12.95 13.17 16.08
C VAL A 154 13.89 12.00 16.36
N ALA A 155 15.19 12.24 16.57
CA ALA A 155 16.16 11.20 16.88
C ALA A 155 15.83 10.47 18.21
N ALA A 156 15.38 11.22 19.22
CA ALA A 156 14.97 10.62 20.50
C ALA A 156 13.69 9.78 20.38
N ALA A 157 12.76 10.16 19.48
CA ALA A 157 11.48 9.49 19.33
C ALA A 157 11.52 8.30 18.35
N PHE A 158 12.23 8.42 17.23
CA PHE A 158 12.26 7.45 16.14
C PHE A 158 13.57 6.68 16.00
N GLY A 159 14.63 7.08 16.74
CA GLY A 159 15.96 6.52 16.56
C GLY A 159 16.64 7.01 15.27
N ASP A 160 17.27 6.10 14.55
CA ASP A 160 17.94 6.42 13.29
C ASP A 160 16.91 6.60 12.16
N VAL A 161 16.88 7.80 11.58
CA VAL A 161 15.99 8.16 10.49
C VAL A 161 16.75 8.90 9.38
N LYS A 162 16.30 8.75 8.15
CA LYS A 162 16.78 9.58 7.05
C LYS A 162 15.95 10.85 6.96
N PHE A 163 16.57 12.00 7.18
CA PHE A 163 15.95 13.30 6.98
C PHE A 163 15.93 13.69 5.51
N VAL A 164 14.86 14.37 5.11
CA VAL A 164 14.66 14.92 3.77
C VAL A 164 14.11 16.33 3.91
N THR A 165 14.76 17.30 3.29
CA THR A 165 14.35 18.70 3.28
C THR A 165 14.21 19.20 1.84
N LEU A 166 13.32 20.16 1.65
CA LEU A 166 13.20 20.89 0.39
C LEU A 166 13.55 22.36 0.64
N GLU A 167 14.29 22.96 -0.29
CA GLU A 167 14.73 24.35 -0.16
C GLU A 167 13.54 25.31 -0.01
N GLY A 168 13.67 26.26 0.91
CA GLY A 168 12.67 27.31 1.14
C GLY A 168 11.38 26.83 1.80
N LYS A 169 11.36 25.63 2.38
CA LYS A 169 10.18 25.10 3.10
C LYS A 169 10.42 25.07 4.61
N ASP A 170 9.41 25.52 5.38
CA ASP A 170 9.40 25.40 6.84
C ASP A 170 8.70 24.11 7.26
N GLU A 171 9.17 23.02 6.70
CA GLU A 171 8.78 21.65 7.01
C GLU A 171 9.89 20.70 6.54
N PHE A 172 9.87 19.49 7.06
CA PHE A 172 10.80 18.43 6.66
C PHE A 172 10.10 17.08 6.67
N ALA A 173 10.67 16.13 5.99
CA ALA A 173 10.22 14.75 6.06
C ALA A 173 11.29 13.85 6.66
N VAL A 174 10.85 12.69 7.15
CA VAL A 174 11.72 11.61 7.62
C VAL A 174 11.27 10.29 7.01
N LEU A 175 12.23 9.42 6.76
CA LEU A 175 12.01 8.00 6.51
C LEU A 175 12.49 7.25 7.75
N THR A 176 11.58 6.54 8.41
CA THR A 176 11.89 5.81 9.65
C THR A 176 12.53 4.45 9.37
N GLY A 177 13.10 3.84 10.40
CA GLY A 177 13.31 2.41 10.46
C GLY A 177 11.98 1.63 10.46
N GLU A 178 12.07 0.30 10.54
CA GLU A 178 10.87 -0.54 10.67
C GLU A 178 10.28 -0.43 12.07
N MET A 179 8.97 -0.17 12.14
CA MET A 179 8.19 -0.08 13.37
C MET A 179 6.72 -0.35 13.08
N THR A 180 5.95 -0.67 14.10
CA THR A 180 4.49 -0.80 14.00
C THR A 180 3.81 0.58 13.86
N GLY A 181 2.54 0.58 13.45
CA GLY A 181 1.76 1.81 13.38
C GLY A 181 1.56 2.50 14.72
N GLU A 182 1.44 1.73 15.79
CA GLU A 182 1.30 2.25 17.17
C GLU A 182 2.59 2.87 17.68
N GLU A 183 3.73 2.20 17.48
CA GLU A 183 5.04 2.75 17.81
C GLU A 183 5.31 4.07 17.07
N PHE A 184 4.94 4.11 15.78
CA PHE A 184 5.04 5.35 15.00
C PHE A 184 4.18 6.47 15.59
N ASP A 185 2.91 6.20 15.90
CA ASP A 185 1.99 7.22 16.39
C ASP A 185 2.43 7.75 17.77
N ALA A 186 2.93 6.87 18.65
CA ALA A 186 3.51 7.25 19.93
C ALA A 186 4.78 8.11 19.77
N ALA A 187 5.63 7.80 18.81
CA ALA A 187 6.84 8.58 18.50
C ALA A 187 6.49 9.95 17.89
N ALA A 188 5.57 9.97 16.92
CA ALA A 188 5.13 11.20 16.26
C ALA A 188 4.48 12.19 17.23
N ALA A 189 3.71 11.69 18.20
CA ALA A 189 3.10 12.53 19.25
C ALA A 189 4.15 13.28 20.09
N LYS A 190 5.32 12.68 20.34
CA LYS A 190 6.43 13.32 21.09
C LYS A 190 7.11 14.44 20.29
N VAL A 191 7.17 14.31 18.96
CA VAL A 191 7.75 15.33 18.08
C VAL A 191 6.79 16.49 17.84
N GLY A 192 5.51 16.18 17.68
CA GLY A 192 4.46 17.14 17.36
C GLY A 192 4.53 17.70 15.93
N GLY A 193 3.42 18.26 15.45
CA GLY A 193 3.36 18.87 14.12
C GLY A 193 3.41 17.88 12.95
N LEU A 194 2.94 16.65 13.14
CA LEU A 194 2.79 15.67 12.06
C LEU A 194 1.79 16.19 11.02
N ARG A 195 2.22 16.26 9.76
CA ARG A 195 1.42 16.67 8.60
C ARG A 195 0.98 15.49 7.74
N GLN A 196 1.83 14.46 7.64
CA GLN A 196 1.56 13.27 6.81
C GLN A 196 2.26 12.05 7.37
N LYS A 197 1.60 10.88 7.21
CA LYS A 197 2.13 9.55 7.52
C LYS A 197 1.78 8.63 6.35
N ILE A 198 2.77 8.03 5.73
CA ILE A 198 2.60 7.09 4.61
C ILE A 198 3.52 5.89 4.83
N ALA A 199 3.01 4.67 4.73
CA ALA A 199 3.83 3.48 4.75
C ALA A 199 4.82 3.49 3.56
N ALA A 200 6.04 3.01 3.77
CA ALA A 200 7.08 3.03 2.74
C ALA A 200 7.64 1.63 2.48
N ARG A 201 7.88 1.35 1.19
CA ARG A 201 8.55 0.15 0.68
C ARG A 201 9.71 0.62 -0.22
N LEU A 202 10.83 0.96 0.44
CA LEU A 202 12.04 1.52 -0.16
C LEU A 202 13.25 0.64 0.14
#